data_00b66bd7709cfbe493a3d253f127109a
#
_entry.id   00b66bd7709cfbe493a3d253f127109a
#
_cell.length_a   1.000
_cell.length_b   1.000
_cell.length_c   1.000
_cell.angle_alpha   90.00
_cell.angle_beta   90.00
_cell.angle_gamma   90.00
#
_symmetry.space_group_name_H-M   'P 1'
#
loop_
_entity.id
_entity.type
_entity.pdbx_description
1 polymer ?
#
loop_
_entity_poly.entity_id
_entity_poly.type
_entity_poly.pdbx_seq_one_letter_code
_entity_poly.pdbx_strand_id
1 'polypeptide(L)'
;MKQIAIYGAGGFGREVACLLNKINEEEPTWELVGFFDDGIEIGKDVSHFGKTLGGINELNAWPTELAIAFTIGNPKIVETLVSKVTNPNIHFPNIIAPTVYFADPETFKIGRGNIIQKHCSFSCDVTIGDFNVMDGADVFGHDDVVGSFNTFMPAMRISGEVTIGNCNFFGVGSIILQQIKIGNNIRLGAGSVLMRKPKDGFLYMGNPAKKVEF
;
A
#
# COMPACT_ATOMS: atom_id res chain seq x y z
N MET A 1 -11.34 -21.28 -1.85
CA MET A 1 -10.81 -19.90 -1.67
C MET A 1 -10.00 -19.88 -0.38
N LYS A 2 -8.97 -19.05 -0.31
CA LYS A 2 -8.16 -18.81 0.89
C LYS A 2 -8.83 -17.75 1.75
N GLN A 3 -8.86 -17.94 3.06
CA GLN A 3 -9.42 -16.94 3.97
C GLN A 3 -8.53 -15.70 4.04
N ILE A 4 -9.14 -14.54 3.95
CA ILE A 4 -8.49 -13.24 4.12
C ILE A 4 -9.34 -12.34 5.00
N ALA A 5 -8.70 -11.53 5.83
CA ALA A 5 -9.33 -10.41 6.50
C ALA A 5 -8.61 -9.10 6.17
N ILE A 6 -9.27 -8.00 6.40
CA ILE A 6 -8.75 -6.66 6.17
C ILE A 6 -8.50 -6.01 7.52
N TYR A 7 -7.31 -5.44 7.73
CA TYR A 7 -7.00 -4.63 8.90
C TYR A 7 -7.16 -3.15 8.57
N GLY A 8 -8.22 -2.55 9.14
CA GLY A 8 -8.71 -1.20 8.87
C GLY A 8 -10.11 -1.25 8.27
N ALA A 9 -11.14 -0.93 9.07
CA ALA A 9 -12.55 -1.00 8.66
C ALA A 9 -13.10 0.34 8.10
N GLY A 10 -12.20 1.26 7.74
CA GLY A 10 -12.52 2.56 7.15
C GLY A 10 -12.86 2.53 5.66
N GLY A 11 -12.77 3.70 5.01
CA GLY A 11 -13.02 3.86 3.56
C GLY A 11 -12.11 2.98 2.71
N PHE A 12 -10.81 3.05 2.96
CA PHE A 12 -9.82 2.27 2.22
C PHE A 12 -9.98 0.75 2.42
N GLY A 13 -10.38 0.30 3.62
CA GLY A 13 -10.72 -1.11 3.85
C GLY A 13 -11.87 -1.59 2.96
N ARG A 14 -12.91 -0.78 2.79
CA ARG A 14 -14.01 -1.10 1.87
C ARG A 14 -13.59 -1.09 0.40
N GLU A 15 -12.70 -0.19 0.00
CA GLU A 15 -12.13 -0.21 -1.36
C GLU A 15 -11.35 -1.48 -1.63
N VAL A 16 -10.56 -1.95 -0.65
CA VAL A 16 -9.83 -3.23 -0.79
C VAL A 16 -10.80 -4.41 -0.79
N ALA A 17 -11.90 -4.38 -0.04
CA ALA A 17 -12.95 -5.40 -0.15
C ALA A 17 -13.56 -5.44 -1.57
N CYS A 18 -13.80 -4.27 -2.20
CA CYS A 18 -14.19 -4.21 -3.62
C CYS A 18 -13.11 -4.81 -4.53
N LEU A 19 -11.83 -4.54 -4.25
CA LEU A 19 -10.73 -5.10 -5.02
C LEU A 19 -10.67 -6.63 -4.92
N LEU A 20 -10.87 -7.20 -3.73
CA LEU A 20 -10.95 -8.66 -3.55
C LEU A 20 -12.09 -9.27 -4.38
N ASN A 21 -13.25 -8.62 -4.43
CA ASN A 21 -14.36 -9.04 -5.29
C ASN A 21 -13.96 -9.02 -6.77
N LYS A 22 -13.24 -7.98 -7.24
CA LYS A 22 -12.76 -7.90 -8.63
C LYS A 22 -11.72 -8.97 -8.96
N ILE A 23 -10.84 -9.31 -8.03
CA ILE A 23 -9.91 -10.44 -8.20
C ILE A 23 -10.71 -11.75 -8.33
N ASN A 24 -11.71 -11.95 -7.49
CA ASN A 24 -12.54 -13.16 -7.51
C ASN A 24 -13.41 -13.31 -8.77
N GLU A 25 -13.76 -12.21 -9.45
CA GLU A 25 -14.46 -12.27 -10.75
C GLU A 25 -13.58 -12.89 -11.85
N GLU A 26 -12.25 -12.65 -11.79
CA GLU A 26 -11.29 -13.25 -12.74
C GLU A 26 -10.88 -14.66 -12.30
N GLU A 27 -10.47 -14.81 -11.04
CA GLU A 27 -10.05 -16.07 -10.46
C GLU A 27 -10.51 -16.15 -8.99
N PRO A 28 -11.43 -17.07 -8.63
CA PRO A 28 -11.91 -17.25 -7.27
C PRO A 28 -10.78 -17.60 -6.28
N THR A 29 -10.21 -16.59 -5.64
CA THR A 29 -9.01 -16.71 -4.80
C THR A 29 -9.31 -16.51 -3.33
N TRP A 30 -10.10 -15.47 -2.97
CA TRP A 30 -10.23 -14.96 -1.62
C TRP A 30 -11.63 -15.11 -1.04
N GLU A 31 -11.74 -15.59 0.20
CA GLU A 31 -12.93 -15.53 1.03
C GLU A 31 -12.71 -14.45 2.11
N LEU A 32 -13.36 -13.29 1.98
CA LEU A 32 -13.29 -12.24 2.99
C LEU A 32 -14.07 -12.64 4.23
N VAL A 33 -13.36 -12.89 5.34
CA VAL A 33 -14.00 -13.32 6.61
C VAL A 33 -14.41 -12.17 7.51
N GLY A 34 -13.89 -10.95 7.28
CA GLY A 34 -14.26 -9.75 8.03
C GLY A 34 -13.11 -8.75 8.16
N PHE A 35 -13.23 -7.87 9.16
CA PHE A 35 -12.32 -6.75 9.34
C PHE A 35 -11.75 -6.73 10.76
N PHE A 36 -10.47 -6.41 10.90
CA PHE A 36 -9.85 -6.06 12.18
C PHE A 36 -9.67 -4.54 12.26
N ASP A 37 -9.95 -3.97 13.43
CA ASP A 37 -9.77 -2.54 13.68
C ASP A 37 -9.75 -2.27 15.19
N ASP A 38 -8.68 -1.64 15.71
CA ASP A 38 -8.54 -1.37 17.15
C ASP A 38 -9.51 -0.29 17.66
N GLY A 39 -10.09 0.52 16.78
CA GLY A 39 -10.98 1.64 17.11
C GLY A 39 -12.47 1.32 16.97
N ILE A 40 -12.84 0.11 16.56
CA ILE A 40 -14.22 -0.25 16.28
C ILE A 40 -14.64 -1.50 17.07
N GLU A 41 -15.82 -1.46 17.68
CA GLU A 41 -16.37 -2.57 18.45
C GLU A 41 -16.54 -3.84 17.62
N ILE A 42 -16.29 -5.00 18.25
CA ILE A 42 -16.47 -6.32 17.64
C ILE A 42 -17.95 -6.53 17.24
N GLY A 43 -18.15 -7.11 16.08
CA GLY A 43 -19.48 -7.43 15.55
C GLY A 43 -20.20 -6.28 14.84
N LYS A 44 -19.58 -5.10 14.76
CA LYS A 44 -20.13 -3.96 14.02
C LYS A 44 -20.06 -4.20 12.51
N ASP A 45 -21.12 -3.88 11.81
CA ASP A 45 -21.18 -4.03 10.36
C ASP A 45 -20.26 -3.03 9.63
N VAL A 46 -19.49 -3.53 8.68
CA VAL A 46 -18.67 -2.75 7.76
C VAL A 46 -19.36 -2.75 6.40
N SER A 47 -20.36 -1.87 6.27
CA SER A 47 -21.26 -1.84 5.11
C SER A 47 -21.87 -3.25 4.86
N HIS A 48 -21.83 -3.72 3.61
CA HIS A 48 -22.30 -5.06 3.21
C HIS A 48 -21.15 -6.09 3.08
N PHE A 49 -19.92 -5.71 3.46
CA PHE A 49 -18.74 -6.56 3.28
C PHE A 49 -18.48 -7.53 4.45
N GLY A 50 -19.14 -7.35 5.58
CA GLY A 50 -18.96 -8.19 6.76
C GLY A 50 -18.89 -7.38 8.04
N LYS A 51 -18.28 -7.97 9.07
CA LYS A 51 -18.23 -7.41 10.43
C LYS A 51 -16.80 -7.23 10.92
N THR A 52 -16.66 -6.37 11.93
CA THR A 52 -15.42 -6.27 12.71
C THR A 52 -15.24 -7.51 13.59
N LEU A 53 -14.01 -8.04 13.59
CA LEU A 53 -13.60 -9.25 14.30
C LEU A 53 -12.79 -8.95 15.58
N GLY A 54 -12.41 -7.70 15.79
CA GLY A 54 -11.58 -7.23 16.89
C GLY A 54 -10.40 -6.40 16.42
N GLY A 55 -9.39 -6.27 17.25
CA GLY A 55 -8.15 -5.56 16.97
C GLY A 55 -6.95 -6.50 16.87
N ILE A 56 -5.76 -5.96 17.21
CA ILE A 56 -4.49 -6.71 17.11
C ILE A 56 -4.46 -7.93 18.05
N ASN A 57 -5.14 -7.89 19.19
CA ASN A 57 -5.17 -8.99 20.13
C ASN A 57 -5.94 -10.20 19.57
N GLU A 58 -7.12 -9.94 18.99
CA GLU A 58 -7.96 -10.95 18.36
C GLU A 58 -7.29 -11.51 17.10
N LEU A 59 -6.59 -10.69 16.33
CA LEU A 59 -5.78 -11.16 15.21
C LEU A 59 -4.67 -12.11 15.68
N ASN A 60 -3.95 -11.77 16.75
CA ASN A 60 -2.91 -12.61 17.29
C ASN A 60 -3.45 -13.90 17.95
N ALA A 61 -4.70 -13.90 18.36
CA ALA A 61 -5.39 -15.08 18.91
C ALA A 61 -6.12 -15.91 17.83
N TRP A 62 -6.06 -15.54 16.55
CA TRP A 62 -6.76 -16.24 15.48
C TRP A 62 -6.27 -17.70 15.36
N PRO A 63 -7.20 -18.68 15.33
CA PRO A 63 -6.80 -20.08 15.57
C PRO A 63 -6.24 -20.80 14.34
N THR A 64 -6.50 -20.30 13.13
CA THR A 64 -6.17 -20.94 11.86
C THR A 64 -5.32 -20.05 10.98
N GLU A 65 -4.86 -20.56 9.84
CA GLU A 65 -4.21 -19.74 8.82
C GLU A 65 -5.15 -18.65 8.32
N LEU A 66 -4.65 -17.43 8.26
CA LEU A 66 -5.39 -16.26 7.76
C LEU A 66 -4.47 -15.30 7.02
N ALA A 67 -4.88 -14.90 5.83
CA ALA A 67 -4.26 -13.80 5.11
C ALA A 67 -4.76 -12.46 5.65
N ILE A 68 -3.88 -11.45 5.73
CA ILE A 68 -4.23 -10.09 6.17
C ILE A 68 -3.75 -9.06 5.16
N ALA A 69 -4.65 -8.14 4.80
CA ALA A 69 -4.34 -6.92 4.06
C ALA A 69 -4.46 -5.70 5.00
N PHE A 70 -3.37 -4.94 5.19
CA PHE A 70 -3.39 -3.72 5.99
C PHE A 70 -3.85 -2.53 5.14
N THR A 71 -4.98 -1.91 5.51
CA THR A 71 -5.63 -0.83 4.76
C THR A 71 -5.64 0.49 5.54
N ILE A 72 -4.48 0.88 6.02
CA ILE A 72 -4.27 2.11 6.80
C ILE A 72 -3.36 3.03 6.00
N GLY A 73 -3.84 4.25 5.72
CA GLY A 73 -3.12 5.20 4.88
C GLY A 73 -1.88 5.84 5.52
N ASN A 74 -1.64 5.63 6.81
CA ASN A 74 -0.44 6.14 7.48
C ASN A 74 0.66 5.07 7.52
N PRO A 75 1.78 5.26 6.79
CA PRO A 75 2.87 4.31 6.71
C PRO A 75 3.42 3.83 8.06
N LYS A 76 3.62 4.75 9.01
CA LYS A 76 4.16 4.42 10.34
C LYS A 76 3.21 3.57 11.19
N ILE A 77 1.91 3.76 11.00
CA ILE A 77 0.92 2.93 11.71
C ILE A 77 0.97 1.51 11.16
N VAL A 78 1.07 1.34 9.84
CA VAL A 78 1.20 0.02 9.21
C VAL A 78 2.48 -0.68 9.70
N GLU A 79 3.63 -0.01 9.66
CA GLU A 79 4.91 -0.54 10.17
C GLU A 79 4.77 -1.01 11.63
N THR A 80 4.16 -0.19 12.48
CA THR A 80 3.92 -0.52 13.90
C THR A 80 2.99 -1.72 14.07
N LEU A 81 1.90 -1.80 13.31
CA LEU A 81 0.95 -2.91 13.40
C LEU A 81 1.56 -4.22 12.91
N VAL A 82 2.27 -4.18 11.79
CA VAL A 82 2.98 -5.37 11.26
C VAL A 82 3.96 -5.92 12.30
N SER A 83 4.70 -5.05 13.01
CA SER A 83 5.63 -5.48 14.06
C SER A 83 4.94 -6.10 15.29
N LYS A 84 3.65 -5.83 15.50
CA LYS A 84 2.85 -6.39 16.60
C LYS A 84 2.19 -7.73 16.25
N VAL A 85 2.19 -8.14 14.99
CA VAL A 85 1.66 -9.45 14.61
C VAL A 85 2.66 -10.52 15.02
N THR A 86 2.25 -11.35 15.96
CA THR A 86 3.08 -12.42 16.52
C THR A 86 2.57 -13.83 16.22
N ASN A 87 1.34 -13.93 15.69
CA ASN A 87 0.73 -15.21 15.34
C ASN A 87 1.37 -15.76 14.04
N PRO A 88 2.02 -16.94 14.09
CA PRO A 88 2.68 -17.53 12.93
C PRO A 88 1.72 -17.98 11.81
N ASN A 89 0.42 -18.10 12.12
CA ASN A 89 -0.60 -18.46 11.13
C ASN A 89 -1.05 -17.28 10.27
N ILE A 90 -0.54 -16.06 10.54
CA ILE A 90 -0.90 -14.87 9.77
C ILE A 90 0.05 -14.69 8.59
N HIS A 91 -0.52 -14.53 7.41
CA HIS A 91 0.20 -14.34 6.15
C HIS A 91 -0.12 -13.00 5.51
N PHE A 92 0.84 -12.44 4.80
CA PHE A 92 0.73 -11.13 4.16
C PHE A 92 0.87 -11.25 2.64
N PRO A 93 -0.21 -11.61 1.92
CA PRO A 93 -0.17 -11.70 0.47
C PRO A 93 -0.11 -10.30 -0.16
N ASN A 94 0.35 -10.24 -1.40
CA ASN A 94 0.14 -9.08 -2.24
C ASN A 94 -1.28 -9.12 -2.81
N ILE A 95 -2.00 -7.99 -2.72
CA ILE A 95 -3.35 -7.83 -3.29
C ILE A 95 -3.21 -6.93 -4.51
N ILE A 96 -3.26 -7.54 -5.69
CA ILE A 96 -2.96 -6.87 -6.96
C ILE A 96 -4.21 -6.88 -7.83
N ALA A 97 -4.64 -5.71 -8.30
CA ALA A 97 -5.78 -5.60 -9.19
C ALA A 97 -5.50 -6.28 -10.56
N PRO A 98 -6.47 -6.99 -11.16
CA PRO A 98 -6.28 -7.64 -12.46
C PRO A 98 -5.90 -6.68 -13.59
N THR A 99 -6.19 -5.39 -13.44
CA THR A 99 -5.90 -4.33 -14.41
C THR A 99 -4.53 -3.69 -14.27
N VAL A 100 -3.66 -4.21 -13.40
CA VAL A 100 -2.27 -3.75 -13.26
C VAL A 100 -1.47 -4.21 -14.46
N TYR A 101 -0.67 -3.30 -15.01
CA TYR A 101 0.17 -3.57 -16.17
C TYR A 101 1.65 -3.69 -15.77
N PHE A 102 2.26 -4.80 -16.12
CA PHE A 102 3.70 -5.03 -16.00
C PHE A 102 4.29 -5.09 -17.41
N ALA A 103 5.14 -4.10 -17.75
CA ALA A 103 5.78 -4.07 -19.06
C ALA A 103 6.76 -5.25 -19.24
N ASP A 104 7.46 -5.61 -18.17
CA ASP A 104 8.36 -6.75 -18.11
C ASP A 104 8.16 -7.55 -16.82
N PRO A 105 7.28 -8.56 -16.82
CA PRO A 105 7.04 -9.37 -15.62
C PRO A 105 8.26 -10.19 -15.17
N GLU A 106 9.22 -10.48 -16.06
CA GLU A 106 10.39 -11.29 -15.72
C GLU A 106 11.40 -10.54 -14.84
N THR A 107 11.50 -9.21 -15.01
CA THR A 107 12.41 -8.38 -14.23
C THR A 107 11.73 -7.73 -13.01
N PHE A 108 10.39 -7.75 -12.93
CA PHE A 108 9.64 -7.18 -11.82
C PHE A 108 9.82 -7.99 -10.53
N LYS A 109 10.25 -7.32 -9.47
CA LYS A 109 10.44 -7.94 -8.15
C LYS A 109 9.56 -7.24 -7.13
N ILE A 110 8.88 -8.03 -6.28
CA ILE A 110 7.99 -7.50 -5.26
C ILE A 110 8.12 -8.31 -3.96
N GLY A 111 8.14 -7.61 -2.83
CA GLY A 111 8.05 -8.20 -1.51
C GLY A 111 6.64 -8.69 -1.18
N ARG A 112 6.21 -8.56 0.05
CA ARG A 112 4.94 -9.07 0.56
C ARG A 112 4.05 -7.96 1.11
N GLY A 113 2.74 -8.26 1.25
CA GLY A 113 1.78 -7.38 1.92
C GLY A 113 1.46 -6.09 1.16
N ASN A 114 1.84 -5.99 -0.11
CA ASN A 114 1.57 -4.81 -0.93
C ASN A 114 0.12 -4.82 -1.43
N ILE A 115 -0.48 -3.64 -1.53
CA ILE A 115 -1.78 -3.43 -2.16
C ILE A 115 -1.56 -2.58 -3.40
N ILE A 116 -1.89 -3.14 -4.57
CA ILE A 116 -1.75 -2.47 -5.86
C ILE A 116 -3.13 -2.36 -6.50
N GLN A 117 -3.68 -1.16 -6.49
CA GLN A 117 -5.00 -0.86 -7.03
C GLN A 117 -4.99 -0.78 -8.56
N LYS A 118 -6.18 -0.65 -9.12
CA LYS A 118 -6.44 -0.65 -10.56
C LYS A 118 -5.57 0.33 -11.34
N HIS A 119 -5.18 -0.07 -12.55
CA HIS A 119 -4.49 0.76 -13.54
C HIS A 119 -3.11 1.28 -13.12
N CYS A 120 -2.50 0.71 -12.09
CA CYS A 120 -1.07 0.93 -11.86
C CYS A 120 -0.25 0.27 -12.98
N SER A 121 0.88 0.87 -13.31
CA SER A 121 1.78 0.33 -14.33
C SER A 121 3.23 0.41 -13.88
N PHE A 122 3.97 -0.66 -14.19
CA PHE A 122 5.38 -0.81 -13.88
C PHE A 122 6.16 -1.06 -15.15
N SER A 123 7.26 -0.31 -15.35
CA SER A 123 8.18 -0.51 -16.46
C SER A 123 9.09 -1.72 -16.21
N CYS A 124 10.23 -1.84 -16.89
CA CYS A 124 11.21 -2.89 -16.69
C CYS A 124 12.12 -2.63 -15.48
N ASP A 125 12.68 -3.69 -14.90
CA ASP A 125 13.66 -3.66 -13.81
C ASP A 125 13.19 -2.94 -12.53
N VAL A 126 11.87 -3.00 -12.25
CA VAL A 126 11.28 -2.38 -11.05
C VAL A 126 11.35 -3.34 -9.87
N THR A 127 11.81 -2.84 -8.73
CA THR A 127 11.84 -3.58 -7.46
C THR A 127 11.01 -2.85 -6.39
N ILE A 128 10.05 -3.57 -5.79
CA ILE A 128 9.15 -3.08 -4.75
C ILE A 128 9.38 -3.89 -3.47
N GLY A 129 9.57 -3.22 -2.34
CA GLY A 129 9.67 -3.84 -1.01
C GLY A 129 8.33 -4.32 -0.45
N ASP A 130 8.21 -4.31 0.87
CA ASP A 130 7.06 -4.85 1.60
C ASP A 130 6.04 -3.76 1.98
N PHE A 131 4.77 -4.15 2.08
CA PHE A 131 3.68 -3.34 2.67
C PHE A 131 3.52 -1.94 2.07
N ASN A 132 3.74 -1.80 0.78
CA ASN A 132 3.44 -0.56 0.07
C ASN A 132 1.99 -0.54 -0.40
N VAL A 133 1.42 0.65 -0.46
CA VAL A 133 0.10 0.92 -1.04
C VAL A 133 0.29 1.75 -2.30
N MET A 134 -0.19 1.26 -3.45
CA MET A 134 -0.31 1.97 -4.72
C MET A 134 -1.81 2.12 -5.01
N ASP A 135 -2.34 3.35 -4.79
CA ASP A 135 -3.79 3.59 -4.70
C ASP A 135 -4.47 3.93 -6.05
N GLY A 136 -3.89 3.43 -7.12
CA GLY A 136 -4.50 3.41 -8.44
C GLY A 136 -3.97 4.44 -9.42
N ALA A 137 -3.84 3.99 -10.66
CA ALA A 137 -3.29 4.74 -11.79
C ALA A 137 -1.87 5.31 -11.55
N ASP A 138 -1.09 4.69 -10.66
CA ASP A 138 0.31 5.05 -10.42
C ASP A 138 1.19 4.48 -11.53
N VAL A 139 2.20 5.25 -11.93
CA VAL A 139 3.15 4.86 -12.98
C VAL A 139 4.56 4.86 -12.40
N PHE A 140 5.24 3.72 -12.52
CA PHE A 140 6.63 3.54 -12.12
C PHE A 140 7.50 3.39 -13.38
N GLY A 141 8.58 4.17 -13.43
CA GLY A 141 9.57 4.15 -14.50
C GLY A 141 10.47 2.91 -14.45
N HIS A 142 11.36 2.81 -15.43
CA HIS A 142 12.37 1.75 -15.48
C HIS A 142 13.42 1.92 -14.36
N ASP A 143 13.99 0.83 -13.88
CA ASP A 143 15.03 0.81 -12.86
C ASP A 143 14.63 1.46 -11.52
N ASP A 144 13.33 1.56 -11.23
CA ASP A 144 12.84 2.10 -9.97
C ASP A 144 13.03 1.09 -8.83
N VAL A 145 13.54 1.57 -7.70
CA VAL A 145 13.71 0.80 -6.48
C VAL A 145 12.93 1.44 -5.35
N VAL A 146 11.92 0.75 -4.87
CA VAL A 146 11.03 1.20 -3.80
C VAL A 146 11.23 0.33 -2.56
N GLY A 147 11.51 0.95 -1.42
CA GLY A 147 11.57 0.29 -0.12
C GLY A 147 10.20 -0.14 0.40
N SER A 148 10.01 -0.12 1.70
CA SER A 148 8.84 -0.70 2.36
C SER A 148 7.98 0.36 3.05
N PHE A 149 6.71 0.01 3.28
CA PHE A 149 5.76 0.86 4.01
C PHE A 149 5.55 2.24 3.37
N ASN A 150 5.55 2.35 2.05
CA ASN A 150 5.25 3.60 1.38
C ASN A 150 3.78 3.64 0.94
N THR A 151 3.18 4.83 0.98
CA THR A 151 1.84 5.06 0.46
C THR A 151 1.91 6.02 -0.73
N PHE A 152 1.49 5.54 -1.88
CA PHE A 152 1.32 6.30 -3.12
C PHE A 152 -0.17 6.54 -3.32
N MET A 153 -0.58 7.82 -3.21
CA MET A 153 -1.95 8.21 -3.46
C MET A 153 -2.22 8.29 -4.97
N PRO A 154 -3.46 8.18 -5.43
CA PRO A 154 -3.78 8.00 -6.83
C PRO A 154 -3.07 8.93 -7.81
N ALA A 155 -2.77 8.40 -8.99
CA ALA A 155 -2.23 9.11 -10.15
C ALA A 155 -0.80 9.67 -9.98
N MET A 156 0.01 9.02 -9.16
CA MET A 156 1.45 9.30 -9.07
C MET A 156 2.16 9.05 -10.40
N ARG A 157 3.20 9.86 -10.66
CA ARG A 157 4.10 9.66 -11.81
C ARG A 157 5.53 9.65 -11.33
N ILE A 158 6.18 8.49 -11.42
CA ILE A 158 7.56 8.28 -11.02
C ILE A 158 8.36 8.01 -12.29
N SER A 159 9.34 8.88 -12.56
CA SER A 159 10.23 8.72 -13.71
C SER A 159 11.28 7.65 -13.42
N GLY A 160 12.05 7.24 -14.44
CA GLY A 160 13.01 6.14 -14.28
C GLY A 160 14.20 6.43 -13.35
N GLU A 161 14.84 5.36 -12.87
CA GLU A 161 16.04 5.35 -12.01
C GLU A 161 15.81 6.04 -10.65
N VAL A 162 14.58 6.04 -10.13
CA VAL A 162 14.25 6.62 -8.83
C VAL A 162 14.47 5.59 -7.73
N THR A 163 15.12 5.99 -6.64
CA THR A 163 15.25 5.19 -5.42
C THR A 163 14.40 5.81 -4.32
N ILE A 164 13.52 5.03 -3.72
CA ILE A 164 12.62 5.44 -2.62
C ILE A 164 12.91 4.56 -1.40
N GLY A 165 13.19 5.15 -0.26
CA GLY A 165 13.35 4.46 1.02
C GLY A 165 12.02 4.02 1.63
N ASN A 166 11.88 4.15 2.95
CA ASN A 166 10.77 3.58 3.69
C ASN A 166 9.86 4.64 4.32
N CYS A 167 8.62 4.23 4.61
CA CYS A 167 7.65 5.03 5.37
C CYS A 167 7.36 6.40 4.78
N ASN A 168 7.38 6.53 3.45
CA ASN A 168 7.06 7.77 2.76
C ASN A 168 5.57 7.85 2.40
N PHE A 169 5.06 9.06 2.29
CA PHE A 169 3.71 9.34 1.84
C PHE A 169 3.74 10.32 0.67
N PHE A 170 3.18 9.90 -0.46
CA PHE A 170 3.13 10.70 -1.69
C PHE A 170 1.68 11.06 -2.01
N GLY A 171 1.38 12.36 -2.03
CA GLY A 171 0.02 12.88 -2.25
C GLY A 171 -0.45 12.70 -3.68
N VAL A 172 -1.78 12.73 -3.86
CA VAL A 172 -2.48 12.54 -5.14
C VAL A 172 -1.84 13.35 -6.26
N GLY A 173 -1.58 12.70 -7.42
CA GLY A 173 -1.11 13.37 -8.63
C GLY A 173 0.27 14.01 -8.52
N SER A 174 1.09 13.65 -7.53
CA SER A 174 2.45 14.17 -7.44
C SER A 174 3.39 13.47 -8.43
N ILE A 175 4.48 14.16 -8.77
CA ILE A 175 5.44 13.75 -9.80
C ILE A 175 6.83 13.71 -9.19
N ILE A 176 7.58 12.66 -9.47
CA ILE A 176 8.99 12.50 -9.10
C ILE A 176 9.80 12.40 -10.39
N LEU A 177 10.76 13.32 -10.58
CA LEU A 177 11.62 13.29 -11.76
C LEU A 177 12.69 12.19 -11.63
N GLN A 178 13.30 11.88 -12.78
CA GLN A 178 14.28 10.78 -12.88
C GLN A 178 15.48 10.95 -11.97
N GLN A 179 16.08 9.82 -11.58
CA GLN A 179 17.34 9.71 -10.83
C GLN A 179 17.31 10.34 -9.43
N ILE A 180 16.13 10.61 -8.89
CA ILE A 180 16.00 11.16 -7.55
C ILE A 180 16.10 10.05 -6.51
N LYS A 181 16.94 10.28 -5.50
CA LYS A 181 17.05 9.41 -4.32
C LYS A 181 16.28 10.01 -3.16
N ILE A 182 15.18 9.36 -2.79
CA ILE A 182 14.31 9.72 -1.67
C ILE A 182 14.66 8.81 -0.51
N GLY A 183 14.89 9.39 0.66
CA GLY A 183 15.15 8.64 1.89
C GLY A 183 13.85 8.18 2.58
N ASN A 184 13.75 8.42 3.88
CA ASN A 184 12.68 7.88 4.69
C ASN A 184 11.81 8.99 5.29
N ASN A 185 10.54 8.64 5.60
CA ASN A 185 9.60 9.52 6.29
C ASN A 185 9.35 10.86 5.57
N ILE A 186 9.45 10.88 4.26
CA ILE A 186 9.13 12.04 3.43
C ILE A 186 7.62 12.11 3.24
N ARG A 187 7.08 13.31 3.26
CA ARG A 187 5.71 13.59 2.81
C ARG A 187 5.76 14.51 1.60
N LEU A 188 5.19 14.10 0.49
CA LEU A 188 5.04 14.93 -0.70
C LEU A 188 3.58 15.33 -0.84
N GLY A 189 3.29 16.62 -0.89
CA GLY A 189 1.92 17.14 -0.99
C GLY A 189 1.29 16.82 -2.35
N ALA A 190 -0.04 16.79 -2.40
CA ALA A 190 -0.79 16.56 -3.64
C ALA A 190 -0.38 17.52 -4.75
N GLY A 191 -0.30 17.04 -6.01
CA GLY A 191 0.06 17.83 -7.18
C GLY A 191 1.47 18.41 -7.19
N SER A 192 2.32 17.97 -6.28
CA SER A 192 3.70 18.50 -6.17
C SER A 192 4.64 17.83 -7.15
N VAL A 193 5.65 18.57 -7.62
CA VAL A 193 6.68 18.07 -8.53
C VAL A 193 8.04 18.07 -7.83
N LEU A 194 8.53 16.88 -7.44
CA LEU A 194 9.82 16.71 -6.79
C LEU A 194 10.94 16.65 -7.83
N MET A 195 11.78 17.70 -7.86
CA MET A 195 12.86 17.86 -8.85
C MET A 195 14.25 17.66 -8.26
N ARG A 196 14.38 17.48 -6.95
CA ARG A 196 15.66 17.35 -6.25
C ARG A 196 15.51 16.43 -5.04
N LYS A 197 16.62 15.83 -4.62
CA LYS A 197 16.68 14.97 -3.43
C LYS A 197 16.12 15.71 -2.19
N PRO A 198 15.08 15.20 -1.53
CA PRO A 198 14.55 15.77 -0.30
C PRO A 198 15.41 15.34 0.91
N LYS A 199 15.29 16.06 2.02
CA LYS A 199 15.78 15.62 3.34
C LYS A 199 14.73 14.79 4.03
N ASP A 200 15.14 13.74 4.71
CA ASP A 200 14.28 12.82 5.46
C ASP A 200 13.43 13.53 6.52
N GLY A 201 12.22 13.02 6.73
CA GLY A 201 11.33 13.45 7.81
C GLY A 201 10.55 14.75 7.54
N PHE A 202 10.63 15.34 6.35
CA PHE A 202 9.98 16.63 6.06
C PHE A 202 8.85 16.52 5.05
N LEU A 203 7.96 17.52 5.09
CA LEU A 203 6.94 17.76 4.08
C LEU A 203 7.50 18.65 2.98
N TYR A 204 7.22 18.27 1.74
CA TYR A 204 7.52 19.03 0.53
C TYR A 204 6.24 19.31 -0.24
N MET A 205 6.05 20.54 -0.75
CA MET A 205 4.87 20.92 -1.53
C MET A 205 5.23 21.88 -2.66
N GLY A 206 4.44 21.84 -3.73
CA GLY A 206 4.47 22.78 -4.84
C GLY A 206 5.18 22.28 -6.08
N ASN A 207 5.28 23.15 -7.10
CA ASN A 207 5.98 22.90 -8.36
C ASN A 207 6.92 24.09 -8.65
N PRO A 208 8.25 23.94 -8.47
CA PRO A 208 8.95 22.79 -7.88
C PRO A 208 8.62 22.61 -6.39
N ALA A 209 8.65 21.37 -5.91
CA ALA A 209 8.38 21.05 -4.51
C ALA A 209 9.48 21.62 -3.61
N LYS A 210 9.06 22.37 -2.59
CA LYS A 210 9.94 22.96 -1.59
C LYS A 210 9.57 22.43 -0.20
N LYS A 211 10.57 22.35 0.69
CA LYS A 211 10.34 22.02 2.10
C LYS A 211 9.37 23.03 2.70
N VAL A 212 8.35 22.50 3.39
CA VAL A 212 7.43 23.34 4.17
C VAL A 212 8.02 23.54 5.56
N GLU A 213 8.12 24.78 5.97
CA GLU A 213 8.50 25.18 7.34
C GLU A 213 7.25 25.72 8.05
N PHE A 214 6.94 25.15 9.22
CA PHE A 214 5.83 25.55 10.09
C PHE A 214 6.37 26.38 11.25
#